data_b59f2c1aa7159552e0e26c9182472384
#
_entry.id   b59f2c1aa7159552e0e26c9182472384
#
_cell.length_a   1.000
_cell.length_b   1.000
_cell.length_c   1.000
_cell.angle_alpha   90.00
_cell.angle_beta   90.00
_cell.angle_gamma   90.00
#
_symmetry.space_group_name_H-M   'P 1'
#
loop_
_entity.id
_entity.type
_entity.pdbx_description
1 polymer ?
#
loop_
_entity_poly.entity_id
_entity_poly.type
_entity_poly.pdbx_seq_one_letter_code
_entity_poly.pdbx_strand_id
1 'polypeptide(L)'
;MRLHALKLPLILLNPAITRVPVRVLRSLNRSGKRALSSLETPGAGRWRALKLAKAWLDGELITRHRGQWVINSFLPPFPGKAFDRLFENLLSGRHLSPVSAFLAVTSECPYDCWHCSMKTRAGGERPTADWLRLLGELTDLGVSVVGFTGGEPLTRPDLPELVAAAASRGAAPMLFTTGFGLDAPLAKRLKDAGLWALCVSLDSHVPEEHDRGRGHRGAFDAAVAALRLSRATGFYTMSASVASCGYVEEKRYLPLYALARSLGVQEFRIVEPMPCGKLKDADSDALLTPAHVDELRRFHVETNRKGGSPKVCAFNHVESPELFGCGGGTQHLFIDAAGEVCPCDFTPLSFGNAFAAPLEPIWLKMNQAMGDNPRRHCFIQRHHKLVQDFAARSGEYPLPPELSCQVCEQAGSEPLPDYFAMITAGKGAGK
;
A
#
# COMPACT_ATOMS: atom_id res chain seq x y z
N MET A 1 18.54 -19.31 -10.60
CA MET A 1 18.41 -20.00 -9.30
C MET A 1 19.57 -19.77 -8.32
N ARG A 2 20.80 -19.42 -8.73
CA ARG A 2 21.96 -19.38 -7.82
C ARG A 2 22.25 -18.05 -7.09
N LEU A 3 21.78 -16.90 -7.56
CA LEU A 3 22.08 -15.61 -6.90
C LEU A 3 21.14 -15.27 -5.72
N HIS A 4 19.89 -15.73 -5.74
CA HIS A 4 18.92 -15.47 -4.66
C HIS A 4 19.16 -16.34 -3.41
N ALA A 5 19.57 -17.59 -3.61
CA ALA A 5 19.87 -18.51 -2.51
C ALA A 5 21.07 -18.04 -1.64
N LEU A 6 22.00 -17.27 -2.22
CA LEU A 6 23.17 -16.71 -1.53
C LEU A 6 22.86 -15.39 -0.80
N LYS A 7 21.83 -14.63 -1.23
CA LYS A 7 21.46 -13.36 -0.58
C LYS A 7 20.67 -13.56 0.71
N LEU A 8 19.85 -14.62 0.80
CA LEU A 8 19.05 -14.90 2.00
C LEU A 8 19.91 -15.17 3.25
N PRO A 9 20.98 -16.00 3.21
CA PRO A 9 21.90 -16.14 4.33
C PRO A 9 22.60 -14.83 4.70
N LEU A 10 23.04 -14.02 3.71
CA LEU A 10 23.65 -12.71 3.95
C LEU A 10 22.70 -11.71 4.59
N ILE A 11 21.42 -11.76 4.24
CA ILE A 11 20.35 -10.94 4.84
C ILE A 11 20.10 -11.42 6.27
N LEU A 12 19.96 -12.73 6.50
CA LEU A 12 19.72 -13.31 7.81
C LEU A 12 20.93 -13.21 8.76
N LEU A 13 22.14 -13.16 8.20
CA LEU A 13 23.41 -12.97 8.95
C LEU A 13 23.77 -11.49 9.13
N ASN A 14 23.04 -10.57 8.48
CA ASN A 14 23.31 -9.14 8.66
C ASN A 14 23.02 -8.72 10.10
N PRO A 15 24.02 -8.15 10.83
CA PRO A 15 23.84 -7.73 12.23
C PRO A 15 22.69 -6.72 12.41
N ALA A 16 22.34 -5.93 11.38
CA ALA A 16 21.21 -5.01 11.41
C ALA A 16 19.87 -5.75 11.44
N ILE A 17 19.78 -6.93 10.82
CA ILE A 17 18.57 -7.78 10.81
C ILE A 17 18.50 -8.66 12.05
N THR A 18 19.64 -9.24 12.47
CA THR A 18 19.69 -10.06 13.69
C THR A 18 19.60 -9.24 14.96
N ARG A 19 20.00 -7.95 14.93
CA ARG A 19 19.85 -7.03 16.08
C ARG A 19 18.39 -6.61 16.33
N VAL A 20 17.54 -6.55 15.31
CA VAL A 20 16.11 -6.23 15.49
C VAL A 20 15.40 -7.36 16.25
N PRO A 21 15.42 -8.64 15.85
CA PRO A 21 14.89 -9.71 16.66
C PRO A 21 15.52 -9.78 18.07
N VAL A 22 16.84 -9.59 18.19
CA VAL A 22 17.54 -9.61 19.49
C VAL A 22 17.17 -8.41 20.35
N ARG A 23 17.01 -7.20 19.79
CA ARG A 23 16.57 -6.01 20.51
C ARG A 23 15.12 -6.15 20.95
N VAL A 24 14.25 -6.64 20.08
CA VAL A 24 12.84 -6.92 20.36
C VAL A 24 12.72 -8.06 21.38
N LEU A 25 13.43 -9.16 21.24
CA LEU A 25 13.48 -10.22 22.24
C LEU A 25 14.01 -9.72 23.60
N ARG A 26 14.97 -8.78 23.64
CA ARG A 26 15.44 -8.16 24.88
C ARG A 26 14.41 -7.18 25.48
N SER A 27 13.64 -6.45 24.66
CA SER A 27 12.56 -5.58 25.13
C SER A 27 11.38 -6.39 25.66
N LEU A 28 11.03 -7.47 24.98
CA LEU A 28 9.99 -8.40 25.40
C LEU A 28 10.37 -9.15 26.70
N ASN A 29 11.65 -9.45 26.93
CA ASN A 29 12.13 -10.07 28.17
C ASN A 29 12.02 -9.13 29.38
N ARG A 30 11.88 -7.82 29.17
CA ARG A 30 11.58 -6.82 30.22
C ARG A 30 10.08 -6.62 30.45
N SER A 31 9.22 -6.91 29.47
CA SER A 31 7.78 -6.59 29.48
C SER A 31 6.84 -7.80 29.58
N GLY A 32 7.30 -9.03 29.43
CA GLY A 32 6.39 -10.14 29.54
C GLY A 32 6.88 -11.50 29.10
N LYS A 33 7.18 -12.35 30.05
CA LYS A 33 7.33 -13.81 29.86
C LYS A 33 6.11 -14.49 29.22
N ARG A 34 4.99 -13.78 28.99
CA ARG A 34 3.75 -14.33 28.42
C ARG A 34 3.67 -14.33 26.89
N ALA A 35 4.39 -13.45 26.20
CA ALA A 35 4.36 -13.41 24.73
C ALA A 35 5.28 -14.47 24.09
N LEU A 36 6.31 -14.93 24.80
CA LEU A 36 7.25 -15.95 24.31
C LEU A 36 6.71 -17.39 24.49
N SER A 37 5.82 -17.63 25.45
CA SER A 37 5.23 -18.96 25.67
C SER A 37 4.32 -19.40 24.51
N SER A 38 3.79 -18.48 23.70
CA SER A 38 3.03 -18.80 22.48
C SER A 38 3.91 -19.14 21.26
N LEU A 39 5.23 -18.88 21.35
CA LEU A 39 6.24 -19.26 20.33
C LEU A 39 7.03 -20.52 20.71
N GLU A 40 6.77 -21.08 21.88
CA GLU A 40 7.48 -22.24 22.43
C GLU A 40 6.85 -23.58 22.00
N THR A 41 6.84 -23.84 20.69
CA THR A 41 7.01 -25.20 20.21
C THR A 41 8.39 -25.30 19.55
N PRO A 42 9.42 -25.78 20.27
CA PRO A 42 10.78 -25.87 19.73
C PRO A 42 10.79 -26.82 18.53
N GLY A 43 11.12 -26.30 17.37
CA GLY A 43 11.26 -27.04 16.12
C GLY A 43 10.21 -26.77 15.07
N ALA A 44 8.92 -26.93 15.33
CA ALA A 44 7.86 -26.77 14.32
C ALA A 44 7.64 -25.30 13.89
N GLY A 45 7.74 -24.35 14.81
CA GLY A 45 7.56 -22.93 14.52
C GLY A 45 8.67 -22.33 13.64
N ARG A 46 9.94 -22.72 13.84
CA ARG A 46 11.07 -22.25 13.02
C ARG A 46 10.96 -22.74 11.57
N TRP A 47 10.56 -23.99 11.34
CA TRP A 47 10.38 -24.52 9.99
C TRP A 47 9.19 -23.91 9.28
N ARG A 48 8.10 -23.59 9.98
CA ARG A 48 6.95 -22.86 9.42
C ARG A 48 7.35 -21.45 9.03
N ALA A 49 8.04 -20.71 9.89
CA ALA A 49 8.53 -19.37 9.62
C ALA A 49 9.51 -19.35 8.42
N LEU A 50 10.41 -20.34 8.30
CA LEU A 50 11.32 -20.47 7.16
C LEU A 50 10.59 -20.80 5.85
N LYS A 51 9.61 -21.71 5.88
CA LYS A 51 8.76 -22.00 4.71
C LYS A 51 8.01 -20.78 4.25
N LEU A 52 7.49 -20.01 5.21
CA LEU A 52 6.77 -18.78 4.95
C LEU A 52 7.67 -17.71 4.34
N ALA A 53 8.80 -17.43 4.96
CA ALA A 53 9.77 -16.48 4.42
C ALA A 53 10.24 -16.88 3.02
N LYS A 54 10.41 -18.19 2.78
CA LYS A 54 10.76 -18.72 1.46
C LYS A 54 9.64 -18.49 0.45
N ALA A 55 8.40 -18.80 0.79
CA ALA A 55 7.24 -18.62 -0.10
C ALA A 55 7.05 -17.15 -0.45
N TRP A 56 7.11 -16.27 0.57
CA TRP A 56 6.99 -14.84 0.36
C TRP A 56 8.13 -14.26 -0.49
N LEU A 57 9.38 -14.61 -0.18
CA LEU A 57 10.55 -14.04 -0.85
C LEU A 57 10.84 -14.67 -2.23
N ASP A 58 10.15 -15.75 -2.60
CA ASP A 58 10.41 -16.47 -3.85
C ASP A 58 10.08 -15.64 -5.11
N GLY A 59 9.10 -14.74 -5.02
CA GLY A 59 8.75 -13.80 -6.09
C GLY A 59 9.36 -12.40 -5.93
N GLU A 60 10.06 -12.12 -4.84
CA GLU A 60 10.53 -10.77 -4.52
C GLU A 60 12.00 -10.54 -4.87
N LEU A 61 12.31 -9.35 -5.36
CA LEU A 61 13.67 -8.89 -5.58
C LEU A 61 14.06 -7.87 -4.51
N ILE A 62 14.87 -8.30 -3.53
CA ILE A 62 15.39 -7.40 -2.51
C ILE A 62 16.49 -6.53 -3.10
N THR A 63 16.31 -5.21 -3.04
CA THR A 63 17.22 -4.21 -3.59
C THR A 63 17.82 -3.33 -2.48
N ARG A 64 18.83 -2.54 -2.81
CA ARG A 64 19.41 -1.54 -1.90
C ARG A 64 19.12 -0.13 -2.40
N HIS A 65 18.71 0.74 -1.48
CA HIS A 65 18.57 2.16 -1.73
C HIS A 65 19.17 2.95 -0.54
N ARG A 66 20.16 3.80 -0.80
CA ARG A 66 20.85 4.64 0.22
C ARG A 66 21.24 3.88 1.49
N GLY A 67 21.81 2.69 1.32
CA GLY A 67 22.26 1.86 2.45
C GLY A 67 21.18 0.98 3.09
N GLN A 68 19.91 1.24 2.81
CA GLN A 68 18.79 0.44 3.30
C GLN A 68 18.40 -0.66 2.30
N TRP A 69 17.85 -1.74 2.80
CA TRP A 69 17.25 -2.80 2.01
C TRP A 69 15.77 -2.50 1.78
N VAL A 70 15.28 -2.81 0.59
CA VAL A 70 13.87 -2.63 0.20
C VAL A 70 13.37 -3.95 -0.38
N ILE A 71 12.37 -4.56 0.28
CA ILE A 71 11.70 -5.76 -0.23
C ILE A 71 10.73 -5.34 -1.32
N ASN A 72 9.75 -4.51 -0.96
CA ASN A 72 8.80 -3.85 -1.87
C ASN A 72 8.24 -2.61 -1.18
N SER A 73 7.39 -1.86 -1.87
CA SER A 73 6.81 -0.61 -1.35
C SER A 73 5.69 -0.79 -0.32
N PHE A 74 5.22 -2.01 -0.06
CA PHE A 74 4.27 -2.30 1.02
C PHE A 74 4.93 -2.33 2.40
N LEU A 75 6.26 -2.48 2.44
CA LEU A 75 7.03 -2.52 3.66
C LEU A 75 8.01 -1.35 3.76
N PRO A 76 8.21 -0.79 4.97
CA PRO A 76 9.22 0.24 5.15
C PRO A 76 10.63 -0.31 4.89
N PRO A 77 11.57 0.54 4.43
CA PRO A 77 12.94 0.13 4.20
C PRO A 77 13.65 -0.21 5.51
N PHE A 78 14.61 -1.15 5.46
CA PHE A 78 15.35 -1.59 6.64
C PHE A 78 16.88 -1.54 6.46
N PRO A 79 17.65 -1.23 7.51
CA PRO A 79 17.21 -0.84 8.85
C PRO A 79 16.58 0.56 8.86
N GLY A 80 15.63 0.80 9.75
CA GLY A 80 14.98 2.10 9.90
C GLY A 80 13.92 2.10 10.99
N LYS A 81 13.59 3.30 11.51
CA LYS A 81 12.61 3.47 12.61
C LYS A 81 11.23 2.90 12.24
N ALA A 82 10.78 3.13 11.02
CA ALA A 82 9.50 2.63 10.53
C ALA A 82 9.46 1.08 10.49
N PHE A 83 10.56 0.45 10.06
CA PHE A 83 10.70 -0.99 10.08
C PHE A 83 10.72 -1.56 11.50
N ASP A 84 11.48 -0.95 12.40
CA ASP A 84 11.55 -1.35 13.81
C ASP A 84 10.15 -1.27 14.45
N ARG A 85 9.41 -0.18 14.22
CA ARG A 85 8.02 0.01 14.69
C ARG A 85 7.08 -1.07 14.18
N LEU A 86 7.13 -1.40 12.87
CA LEU A 86 6.32 -2.46 12.29
C LEU A 86 6.54 -3.79 13.03
N PHE A 87 7.79 -4.17 13.22
CA PHE A 87 8.11 -5.44 13.89
C PHE A 87 7.83 -5.43 15.39
N GLU A 88 8.02 -4.31 16.08
CA GLU A 88 7.62 -4.15 17.48
C GLU A 88 6.11 -4.36 17.65
N ASN A 89 5.29 -3.78 16.76
CA ASN A 89 3.83 -3.96 16.77
C ASN A 89 3.44 -5.39 16.47
N LEU A 90 4.01 -6.01 15.43
CA LEU A 90 3.74 -7.41 15.08
C LEU A 90 4.12 -8.39 16.20
N LEU A 91 5.28 -8.19 16.85
CA LEU A 91 5.80 -9.08 17.88
C LEU A 91 5.19 -8.82 19.27
N SER A 92 4.72 -7.60 19.55
CA SER A 92 4.00 -7.29 20.80
C SER A 92 2.59 -7.87 20.87
N GLY A 93 2.13 -8.50 19.79
CA GLY A 93 0.77 -9.01 19.67
C GLY A 93 -0.29 -7.90 19.47
N ARG A 94 0.13 -6.69 19.17
CA ARG A 94 -0.76 -5.59 18.79
C ARG A 94 -1.23 -5.79 17.33
N HIS A 95 -2.07 -6.80 17.14
CA HIS A 95 -2.68 -7.07 15.83
C HIS A 95 -3.68 -6.01 15.38
N LEU A 96 -4.01 -5.05 16.26
CA LEU A 96 -4.99 -4.00 16.02
C LEU A 96 -4.35 -2.67 15.59
N SER A 97 -3.13 -2.68 15.06
CA SER A 97 -2.44 -1.50 14.58
C SER A 97 -2.29 -1.56 13.05
N PRO A 98 -2.68 -0.51 12.32
CA PRO A 98 -2.46 -0.48 10.88
C PRO A 98 -0.95 -0.37 10.58
N VAL A 99 -0.50 -1.07 9.55
CA VAL A 99 0.88 -0.97 9.04
C VAL A 99 1.04 0.31 8.22
N SER A 100 0.04 0.62 7.40
CA SER A 100 0.06 1.76 6.48
C SER A 100 -1.25 2.54 6.51
N ALA A 101 -1.13 3.84 6.25
CA ALA A 101 -2.26 4.74 6.04
C ALA A 101 -2.02 5.56 4.78
N PHE A 102 -3.02 5.63 3.88
CA PHE A 102 -2.97 6.54 2.75
C PHE A 102 -3.93 7.69 2.98
N LEU A 103 -3.46 8.91 2.71
CA LEU A 103 -4.15 10.16 3.00
C LEU A 103 -4.39 10.91 1.70
N ALA A 104 -5.65 11.07 1.31
CA ALA A 104 -6.03 11.98 0.24
C ALA A 104 -6.03 13.40 0.78
N VAL A 105 -4.85 14.04 0.81
CA VAL A 105 -4.66 15.34 1.46
C VAL A 105 -5.36 16.50 0.75
N THR A 106 -5.85 16.27 -0.46
CA THR A 106 -6.64 17.20 -1.27
C THR A 106 -7.58 16.44 -2.20
N SER A 107 -8.70 17.04 -2.56
CA SER A 107 -9.57 16.57 -3.66
C SER A 107 -9.23 17.20 -4.99
N GLU A 108 -8.45 18.29 -4.99
CA GLU A 108 -8.07 19.03 -6.19
C GLU A 108 -7.14 18.21 -7.08
N CYS A 109 -7.47 18.12 -8.37
CA CYS A 109 -6.65 17.46 -9.37
C CYS A 109 -6.89 18.07 -10.75
N PRO A 110 -5.84 18.47 -11.47
CA PRO A 110 -5.98 18.98 -12.82
C PRO A 110 -6.29 17.89 -13.86
N TYR A 111 -6.24 16.59 -13.46
CA TYR A 111 -6.42 15.45 -14.33
C TYR A 111 -7.82 14.86 -14.21
N ASP A 112 -8.25 14.16 -15.26
CA ASP A 112 -9.55 13.48 -15.32
C ASP A 112 -9.41 12.01 -15.77
N CYS A 113 -8.62 11.24 -15.02
CA CYS A 113 -8.28 9.85 -15.34
C CYS A 113 -9.52 8.97 -15.49
N TRP A 114 -9.50 8.04 -16.47
CA TRP A 114 -10.62 7.13 -16.75
C TRP A 114 -10.95 6.19 -15.57
N HIS A 115 -9.97 5.85 -14.76
CA HIS A 115 -10.05 4.91 -13.63
C HIS A 115 -10.07 5.58 -12.25
N CYS A 116 -10.30 6.89 -12.16
CA CYS A 116 -10.11 7.64 -10.93
C CYS A 116 -11.03 7.16 -9.81
N SER A 117 -10.46 6.68 -8.70
CA SER A 117 -11.20 6.26 -7.50
C SER A 117 -11.70 7.42 -6.64
N MET A 118 -11.11 8.62 -6.83
CA MET A 118 -11.39 9.81 -5.99
C MET A 118 -12.52 10.69 -6.51
N LYS A 119 -12.81 10.68 -7.83
CA LYS A 119 -13.75 11.64 -8.49
C LYS A 119 -15.17 11.64 -7.94
N THR A 120 -15.62 10.55 -7.34
CA THR A 120 -16.98 10.42 -6.78
C THR A 120 -17.04 10.63 -5.28
N ARG A 121 -15.91 10.93 -4.63
CA ARG A 121 -15.85 11.22 -3.20
C ARG A 121 -16.14 12.70 -2.95
N ALA A 122 -16.70 13.01 -1.78
CA ALA A 122 -16.89 14.38 -1.34
C ALA A 122 -15.53 15.11 -1.30
N GLY A 123 -15.50 16.31 -1.86
CA GLY A 123 -14.32 17.17 -1.83
C GLY A 123 -14.24 17.98 -0.56
N GLY A 124 -13.09 18.55 -0.31
CA GLY A 124 -12.86 19.51 0.76
C GLY A 124 -11.37 19.75 0.96
N GLU A 125 -11.04 21.01 1.24
CA GLU A 125 -9.70 21.37 1.70
C GLU A 125 -9.73 21.47 3.22
N ARG A 126 -8.90 20.71 3.89
CA ARG A 126 -8.74 20.77 5.34
C ARG A 126 -7.51 21.59 5.70
N PRO A 127 -7.57 22.38 6.78
CA PRO A 127 -6.42 23.10 7.30
C PRO A 127 -5.25 22.18 7.60
N THR A 128 -4.03 22.68 7.44
CA THR A 128 -2.78 21.98 7.78
C THR A 128 -2.83 21.40 9.20
N ALA A 129 -3.35 22.18 10.16
CA ALA A 129 -3.44 21.77 11.57
C ALA A 129 -4.24 20.47 11.78
N ASP A 130 -5.32 20.26 11.02
CA ASP A 130 -6.13 19.04 11.11
C ASP A 130 -5.31 17.81 10.66
N TRP A 131 -4.57 17.93 9.55
CA TRP A 131 -3.70 16.88 9.05
C TRP A 131 -2.53 16.61 9.99
N LEU A 132 -1.93 17.65 10.60
CA LEU A 132 -0.85 17.48 11.57
C LEU A 132 -1.32 16.72 12.82
N ARG A 133 -2.52 17.04 13.34
CA ARG A 133 -3.15 16.29 14.43
C ARG A 133 -3.34 14.82 14.04
N LEU A 134 -3.94 14.59 12.88
CA LEU A 134 -4.23 13.24 12.38
C LEU A 134 -2.96 12.41 12.16
N LEU A 135 -1.88 13.01 11.63
CA LEU A 135 -0.57 12.36 11.52
C LEU A 135 -0.01 11.96 12.89
N GLY A 136 -0.28 12.76 13.94
CA GLY A 136 0.00 12.38 15.33
C GLY A 136 -0.74 11.12 15.72
N GLU A 137 -2.05 11.09 15.60
CA GLU A 137 -2.90 9.95 15.96
C GLU A 137 -2.51 8.67 15.18
N LEU A 138 -2.24 8.79 13.86
CA LEU A 138 -1.80 7.66 13.02
C LEU A 138 -0.49 7.05 13.53
N THR A 139 0.47 7.89 13.87
CA THR A 139 1.79 7.40 14.36
C THR A 139 1.71 6.84 15.78
N ASP A 140 0.82 7.36 16.61
CA ASP A 140 0.56 6.85 17.96
C ASP A 140 -0.16 5.49 17.91
N LEU A 141 -1.04 5.27 16.91
CA LEU A 141 -1.60 3.95 16.59
C LEU A 141 -0.54 2.94 16.12
N GLY A 142 0.62 3.40 15.63
CA GLY A 142 1.69 2.54 15.18
C GLY A 142 1.89 2.46 13.67
N VAL A 143 1.26 3.34 12.89
CA VAL A 143 1.46 3.41 11.43
C VAL A 143 2.92 3.60 11.10
N SER A 144 3.45 2.73 10.24
CA SER A 144 4.85 2.72 9.83
C SER A 144 5.05 3.35 8.45
N VAL A 145 4.04 3.31 7.59
CA VAL A 145 4.08 3.88 6.24
C VAL A 145 2.92 4.86 6.08
N VAL A 146 3.21 6.09 5.69
CA VAL A 146 2.20 7.11 5.37
C VAL A 146 2.29 7.45 3.89
N GLY A 147 1.25 7.16 3.13
CA GLY A 147 1.13 7.52 1.71
C GLY A 147 0.35 8.82 1.55
N PHE A 148 0.96 9.84 0.99
CA PHE A 148 0.28 11.07 0.59
C PHE A 148 -0.26 10.90 -0.84
N THR A 149 -1.55 11.08 -1.01
CA THR A 149 -2.28 10.91 -2.26
C THR A 149 -3.46 11.90 -2.30
N GLY A 150 -4.49 11.62 -3.06
CA GLY A 150 -5.72 12.41 -3.12
C GLY A 150 -6.16 12.64 -4.54
N GLY A 151 -6.48 13.90 -4.85
CA GLY A 151 -6.45 14.42 -6.20
C GLY A 151 -5.00 14.43 -6.70
N GLU A 152 -4.37 15.61 -6.77
CA GLU A 152 -2.93 15.71 -6.98
C GLU A 152 -2.29 16.37 -5.75
N PRO A 153 -1.57 15.61 -4.91
CA PRO A 153 -1.04 16.14 -3.64
C PRO A 153 -0.01 17.27 -3.82
N LEU A 154 0.65 17.35 -4.97
CA LEU A 154 1.60 18.42 -5.27
C LEU A 154 0.93 19.81 -5.45
N THR A 155 -0.40 19.87 -5.57
CA THR A 155 -1.14 21.14 -5.55
C THR A 155 -1.19 21.79 -4.17
N ARG A 156 -0.93 21.03 -3.10
CA ARG A 156 -0.89 21.56 -1.73
C ARG A 156 0.46 22.22 -1.42
N PRO A 157 0.50 23.51 -1.09
CA PRO A 157 1.76 24.22 -0.79
C PRO A 157 2.42 23.78 0.52
N ASP A 158 1.63 23.25 1.48
CA ASP A 158 2.04 22.75 2.79
C ASP A 158 2.40 21.26 2.80
N LEU A 159 2.34 20.57 1.68
CA LEU A 159 2.71 19.14 1.60
C LEU A 159 4.08 18.81 2.22
N PRO A 160 5.15 19.62 2.02
CA PRO A 160 6.42 19.36 2.71
C PRO A 160 6.33 19.39 4.24
N GLU A 161 5.45 20.21 4.82
CA GLU A 161 5.22 20.25 6.27
C GLU A 161 4.54 18.95 6.76
N LEU A 162 3.54 18.46 6.03
CA LEU A 162 2.88 17.19 6.34
C LEU A 162 3.86 16.01 6.24
N VAL A 163 4.71 16.01 5.21
CA VAL A 163 5.76 14.99 5.04
C VAL A 163 6.74 15.03 6.23
N ALA A 164 7.18 16.23 6.64
CA ALA A 164 8.09 16.39 7.78
C ALA A 164 7.45 15.90 9.10
N ALA A 165 6.17 16.15 9.31
CA ALA A 165 5.43 15.67 10.46
C ALA A 165 5.41 14.13 10.54
N ALA A 166 5.14 13.44 9.44
CA ALA A 166 5.18 11.98 9.38
C ALA A 166 6.59 11.42 9.62
N ALA A 167 7.61 11.99 8.94
CA ALA A 167 9.00 11.56 9.02
C ALA A 167 9.60 11.75 10.41
N SER A 168 9.37 12.90 11.06
CA SER A 168 9.89 13.22 12.41
C SER A 168 9.35 12.25 13.46
N ARG A 169 8.14 11.75 13.29
CA ARG A 169 7.51 10.74 14.16
C ARG A 169 7.93 9.31 13.82
N GLY A 170 8.84 9.12 12.84
CA GLY A 170 9.46 7.84 12.50
C GLY A 170 8.66 6.97 11.53
N ALA A 171 7.63 7.49 10.88
CA ALA A 171 7.01 6.83 9.75
C ALA A 171 7.86 6.98 8.47
N ALA A 172 7.63 6.14 7.46
CA ALA A 172 8.20 6.25 6.12
C ALA A 172 7.18 6.94 5.20
N PRO A 173 7.34 8.26 4.91
CA PRO A 173 6.40 8.96 4.04
C PRO A 173 6.66 8.63 2.58
N MET A 174 5.58 8.36 1.84
CA MET A 174 5.56 8.08 0.42
C MET A 174 4.63 9.09 -0.27
N LEU A 175 4.94 9.46 -1.50
CA LEU A 175 4.11 10.35 -2.31
C LEU A 175 3.64 9.62 -3.57
N PHE A 176 2.33 9.64 -3.83
CA PHE A 176 1.70 9.16 -5.06
C PHE A 176 1.21 10.37 -5.85
N THR A 177 1.72 10.56 -7.06
CA THR A 177 1.49 11.76 -7.85
C THR A 177 1.42 11.46 -9.35
N THR A 178 0.77 12.33 -10.10
CA THR A 178 0.87 12.34 -11.56
C THR A 178 2.18 12.99 -12.06
N GLY A 179 2.89 13.69 -11.16
CA GLY A 179 4.07 14.48 -11.48
C GLY A 179 3.76 15.94 -11.86
N PHE A 180 2.48 16.30 -11.90
CA PHE A 180 2.06 17.67 -12.23
C PHE A 180 2.66 18.68 -11.25
N GLY A 181 3.36 19.68 -11.79
CA GLY A 181 3.92 20.76 -10.98
C GLY A 181 5.16 20.42 -10.16
N LEU A 182 5.71 19.21 -10.27
CA LEU A 182 6.95 18.86 -9.57
C LEU A 182 8.15 19.55 -10.22
N ASP A 183 8.73 20.49 -9.50
CA ASP A 183 9.97 21.18 -9.88
C ASP A 183 11.14 20.86 -8.93
N ALA A 184 12.34 21.31 -9.26
CA ALA A 184 13.54 21.05 -8.48
C ALA A 184 13.49 21.67 -7.07
N PRO A 185 13.02 22.90 -6.86
CA PRO A 185 12.81 23.47 -5.53
C PRO A 185 11.86 22.64 -4.66
N LEU A 186 10.70 22.24 -5.19
CA LEU A 186 9.73 21.43 -4.45
C LEU A 186 10.27 20.04 -4.14
N ALA A 187 10.91 19.37 -5.12
CA ALA A 187 11.55 18.08 -4.90
C ALA A 187 12.61 18.14 -3.79
N LYS A 188 13.42 19.23 -3.77
CA LYS A 188 14.38 19.45 -2.69
C LYS A 188 13.69 19.63 -1.32
N ARG A 189 12.65 20.47 -1.23
CA ARG A 189 11.87 20.68 0.00
C ARG A 189 11.27 19.36 0.52
N LEU A 190 10.67 18.55 -0.36
CA LEU A 190 10.13 17.23 -0.01
C LEU A 190 11.23 16.29 0.49
N LYS A 191 12.42 16.32 -0.13
CA LYS A 191 13.56 15.52 0.30
C LYS A 191 14.07 15.93 1.67
N ASP A 192 14.24 17.22 1.90
CA ASP A 192 14.67 17.79 3.17
C ASP A 192 13.63 17.49 4.29
N ALA A 193 12.35 17.46 3.94
CA ALA A 193 11.24 17.05 4.82
C ALA A 193 11.26 15.55 5.19
N GLY A 194 12.07 14.75 4.51
CA GLY A 194 12.20 13.32 4.82
C GLY A 194 11.36 12.39 3.95
N LEU A 195 10.82 12.87 2.81
CA LEU A 195 10.13 11.98 1.85
C LEU A 195 11.06 10.86 1.43
N TRP A 196 10.62 9.61 1.69
CA TRP A 196 11.40 8.43 1.36
C TRP A 196 11.23 8.01 -0.10
N ALA A 197 9.98 7.87 -0.56
CA ALA A 197 9.66 7.34 -1.87
C ALA A 197 8.70 8.24 -2.63
N LEU A 198 8.88 8.29 -3.94
CA LEU A 198 8.02 9.00 -4.88
C LEU A 198 7.55 8.04 -5.96
N CYS A 199 6.22 7.86 -6.06
CA CYS A 199 5.56 7.01 -7.03
C CYS A 199 4.84 7.87 -8.06
N VAL A 200 5.28 7.83 -9.31
CA VAL A 200 4.67 8.57 -10.40
C VAL A 200 3.76 7.68 -11.22
N SER A 201 2.57 8.18 -11.49
CA SER A 201 1.61 7.51 -12.36
C SER A 201 2.07 7.54 -13.81
N LEU A 202 2.23 6.37 -14.45
CA LEU A 202 2.63 6.24 -15.85
C LEU A 202 2.00 4.98 -16.46
N ASP A 203 0.96 5.15 -17.31
CA ASP A 203 0.14 4.03 -17.81
C ASP A 203 0.52 3.56 -19.21
N SER A 204 1.14 4.41 -20.03
CA SER A 204 1.58 4.04 -21.38
C SER A 204 2.97 4.59 -21.68
N HIS A 205 3.69 3.89 -22.53
CA HIS A 205 4.95 4.37 -23.14
C HIS A 205 4.70 5.29 -24.35
N VAL A 206 3.43 5.36 -24.82
CA VAL A 206 2.97 6.22 -25.90
C VAL A 206 2.37 7.48 -25.29
N PRO A 207 2.94 8.68 -25.57
CA PRO A 207 2.51 9.95 -24.94
C PRO A 207 1.01 10.23 -25.11
N GLU A 208 0.49 10.08 -26.32
CA GLU A 208 -0.90 10.39 -26.64
C GLU A 208 -1.89 9.44 -25.95
N GLU A 209 -1.50 8.19 -25.74
CA GLU A 209 -2.31 7.20 -24.99
C GLU A 209 -2.33 7.56 -23.51
N HIS A 210 -1.18 7.89 -22.94
CA HIS A 210 -1.07 8.30 -21.55
C HIS A 210 -1.90 9.55 -21.28
N ASP A 211 -1.72 10.61 -22.09
CA ASP A 211 -2.45 11.86 -21.96
C ASP A 211 -3.96 11.65 -22.05
N ARG A 212 -4.41 10.86 -23.01
CA ARG A 212 -5.84 10.49 -23.16
C ARG A 212 -6.37 9.73 -21.95
N GLY A 213 -5.61 8.73 -21.44
CA GLY A 213 -6.00 7.95 -20.28
C GLY A 213 -6.06 8.79 -18.99
N ARG A 214 -5.18 9.78 -18.88
CA ARG A 214 -5.15 10.71 -17.75
C ARG A 214 -6.09 11.91 -17.92
N GLY A 215 -6.70 12.09 -19.11
CA GLY A 215 -7.59 13.21 -19.40
C GLY A 215 -6.89 14.56 -19.32
N HIS A 216 -5.59 14.62 -19.60
CA HIS A 216 -4.78 15.84 -19.52
C HIS A 216 -3.64 15.83 -20.53
N ARG A 217 -3.61 16.84 -21.40
CA ARG A 217 -2.54 16.99 -22.38
C ARG A 217 -1.22 17.35 -21.69
N GLY A 218 -0.14 16.65 -22.03
CA GLY A 218 1.19 16.82 -21.41
C GLY A 218 1.39 16.05 -20.13
N ALA A 219 0.45 15.17 -19.75
CA ALA A 219 0.58 14.30 -18.60
C ALA A 219 1.78 13.35 -18.71
N PHE A 220 2.07 12.86 -19.91
CA PHE A 220 3.24 12.01 -20.17
C PHE A 220 4.55 12.74 -19.91
N ASP A 221 4.70 13.95 -20.43
CA ASP A 221 5.91 14.74 -20.25
C ASP A 221 6.12 15.11 -18.78
N ALA A 222 5.06 15.47 -18.07
CA ALA A 222 5.10 15.73 -16.63
C ALA A 222 5.54 14.50 -15.84
N ALA A 223 4.99 13.32 -16.13
CA ALA A 223 5.35 12.07 -15.49
C ALA A 223 6.82 11.69 -15.73
N VAL A 224 7.28 11.78 -16.98
CA VAL A 224 8.67 11.48 -17.35
C VAL A 224 9.65 12.46 -16.69
N ALA A 225 9.33 13.77 -16.68
CA ALA A 225 10.13 14.77 -16.00
C ALA A 225 10.20 14.51 -14.48
N ALA A 226 9.06 14.20 -13.86
CA ALA A 226 8.99 13.86 -12.44
C ALA A 226 9.80 12.61 -12.08
N LEU A 227 9.77 11.56 -12.90
CA LEU A 227 10.59 10.35 -12.69
C LEU A 227 12.09 10.66 -12.77
N ARG A 228 12.52 11.44 -13.76
CA ARG A 228 13.92 11.89 -13.89
C ARG A 228 14.35 12.71 -12.68
N LEU A 229 13.53 13.68 -12.28
CA LEU A 229 13.79 14.54 -11.14
C LEU A 229 13.81 13.74 -9.83
N SER A 230 12.89 12.81 -9.64
CA SER A 230 12.86 11.89 -8.50
C SER A 230 14.17 11.12 -8.35
N ARG A 231 14.69 10.59 -9.45
CA ARG A 231 16.00 9.91 -9.47
C ARG A 231 17.15 10.85 -9.13
N ALA A 232 17.18 12.03 -9.74
CA ALA A 232 18.24 13.02 -9.51
C ALA A 232 18.27 13.50 -8.05
N THR A 233 17.09 13.71 -7.44
CA THR A 233 16.94 14.10 -6.03
C THR A 233 17.26 12.94 -5.08
N GLY A 234 17.24 11.69 -5.58
CA GLY A 234 17.56 10.48 -4.85
C GLY A 234 16.43 9.98 -3.95
N PHE A 235 15.20 10.11 -4.37
CA PHE A 235 14.07 9.35 -3.80
C PHE A 235 14.16 7.87 -4.19
N TYR A 236 13.51 7.00 -3.43
CA TYR A 236 13.15 5.69 -3.94
C TYR A 236 12.08 5.88 -5.01
N THR A 237 12.49 5.78 -6.27
CA THR A 237 11.67 6.17 -7.42
C THR A 237 10.85 4.99 -7.90
N MET A 238 9.53 5.16 -7.91
CA MET A 238 8.57 4.17 -8.38
C MET A 238 7.74 4.74 -9.53
N SER A 239 7.28 3.88 -10.42
CA SER A 239 6.18 4.17 -11.33
C SER A 239 5.02 3.21 -11.10
N ALA A 240 3.79 3.69 -11.23
CA ALA A 240 2.60 2.88 -11.11
C ALA A 240 1.74 3.00 -12.37
N SER A 241 1.21 1.87 -12.85
CA SER A 241 0.25 1.82 -13.95
C SER A 241 -0.98 1.02 -13.59
N VAL A 242 -2.14 1.41 -14.14
CA VAL A 242 -3.39 0.66 -14.04
C VAL A 242 -3.53 -0.23 -15.26
N ALA A 243 -3.59 -1.54 -15.03
CA ALA A 243 -3.62 -2.56 -16.07
C ALA A 243 -5.06 -2.84 -16.54
N SER A 244 -5.51 -2.24 -17.65
CA SER A 244 -6.76 -2.65 -18.30
C SER A 244 -6.62 -4.03 -18.98
N CYS A 245 -7.75 -4.67 -19.39
CA CYS A 245 -7.71 -5.93 -20.13
C CYS A 245 -6.83 -5.83 -21.38
N GLY A 246 -7.04 -4.83 -22.23
CA GLY A 246 -6.22 -4.61 -23.43
C GLY A 246 -4.74 -4.32 -23.11
N TYR A 247 -4.45 -3.68 -21.96
CA TYR A 247 -3.07 -3.51 -21.52
C TYR A 247 -2.36 -4.85 -21.29
N VAL A 248 -3.06 -5.84 -20.72
CA VAL A 248 -2.50 -7.18 -20.46
C VAL A 248 -2.45 -8.02 -21.72
N GLU A 249 -3.54 -8.06 -22.50
CA GLU A 249 -3.66 -8.84 -23.75
C GLU A 249 -2.62 -8.45 -24.80
N GLU A 250 -2.39 -7.15 -24.96
CA GLU A 250 -1.39 -6.59 -25.88
C GLU A 250 0.01 -6.51 -25.29
N LYS A 251 0.18 -6.98 -24.05
CA LYS A 251 1.45 -6.94 -23.30
C LYS A 251 2.08 -5.56 -23.23
N ARG A 252 1.26 -4.51 -23.13
CA ARG A 252 1.69 -3.10 -23.07
C ARG A 252 2.59 -2.81 -21.85
N TYR A 253 2.53 -3.65 -20.82
CA TYR A 253 3.44 -3.59 -19.67
C TYR A 253 4.91 -3.82 -20.05
N LEU A 254 5.22 -4.53 -21.14
CA LEU A 254 6.61 -4.79 -21.55
C LEU A 254 7.33 -3.54 -22.06
N PRO A 255 6.81 -2.79 -23.08
CA PRO A 255 7.43 -1.55 -23.50
C PRO A 255 7.39 -0.46 -22.40
N LEU A 256 6.34 -0.42 -21.57
CA LEU A 256 6.26 0.50 -20.45
C LEU A 256 7.33 0.18 -19.38
N TYR A 257 7.56 -1.10 -19.07
CA TYR A 257 8.65 -1.54 -18.22
C TYR A 257 10.02 -1.15 -18.77
N ALA A 258 10.22 -1.28 -20.09
CA ALA A 258 11.45 -0.85 -20.75
C ALA A 258 11.67 0.67 -20.62
N LEU A 259 10.62 1.47 -20.78
CA LEU A 259 10.65 2.92 -20.52
C LEU A 259 11.00 3.22 -19.07
N ALA A 260 10.31 2.60 -18.12
CA ALA A 260 10.58 2.77 -16.67
C ALA A 260 12.04 2.44 -16.34
N ARG A 261 12.59 1.37 -16.95
CA ARG A 261 13.99 0.99 -16.82
C ARG A 261 14.93 2.07 -17.36
N SER A 262 14.65 2.64 -18.53
CA SER A 262 15.47 3.70 -19.13
C SER A 262 15.47 4.99 -18.30
N LEU A 263 14.38 5.25 -17.56
CA LEU A 263 14.24 6.39 -16.63
C LEU A 263 14.88 6.11 -15.26
N GLY A 264 15.44 4.92 -15.04
CA GLY A 264 16.08 4.54 -13.78
C GLY A 264 15.09 4.30 -12.62
N VAL A 265 13.84 3.99 -12.92
CA VAL A 265 12.84 3.56 -11.94
C VAL A 265 13.36 2.36 -11.15
N GLN A 266 13.11 2.29 -9.86
CA GLN A 266 13.57 1.22 -8.98
C GLN A 266 12.51 0.16 -8.72
N GLU A 267 11.21 0.57 -8.76
CA GLU A 267 10.09 -0.34 -8.63
C GLU A 267 8.97 0.03 -9.61
N PHE A 268 8.57 -0.93 -10.43
CA PHE A 268 7.48 -0.82 -11.39
C PHE A 268 6.24 -1.49 -10.80
N ARG A 269 5.25 -0.67 -10.43
CA ARG A 269 4.02 -1.12 -9.78
C ARG A 269 2.92 -1.31 -10.82
N ILE A 270 2.17 -2.38 -10.68
CA ILE A 270 0.99 -2.67 -11.51
C ILE A 270 -0.21 -2.83 -10.58
N VAL A 271 -1.24 -2.02 -10.83
CA VAL A 271 -2.49 -1.99 -10.09
C VAL A 271 -3.61 -2.44 -11.02
N GLU A 272 -4.56 -3.20 -10.50
CA GLU A 272 -5.76 -3.59 -11.24
C GLU A 272 -6.78 -2.44 -11.28
N PRO A 273 -7.62 -2.35 -12.33
CA PRO A 273 -8.79 -1.48 -12.29
C PRO A 273 -9.75 -1.97 -11.21
N MET A 274 -10.18 -1.05 -10.36
CA MET A 274 -11.06 -1.38 -9.23
C MET A 274 -12.47 -0.84 -9.48
N PRO A 275 -13.53 -1.60 -9.18
CA PRO A 275 -14.93 -1.20 -9.41
C PRO A 275 -15.40 -0.16 -8.38
N CYS A 276 -14.76 1.02 -8.43
CA CYS A 276 -15.06 2.17 -7.57
C CYS A 276 -14.78 3.48 -8.30
N GLY A 277 -15.19 4.59 -7.74
CA GLY A 277 -15.01 5.89 -8.35
C GLY A 277 -15.65 5.97 -9.73
N LYS A 278 -14.91 6.33 -10.77
CA LYS A 278 -15.40 6.35 -12.15
C LYS A 278 -15.74 4.97 -12.71
N LEU A 279 -15.18 3.91 -12.14
CA LEU A 279 -15.44 2.53 -12.52
C LEU A 279 -16.49 1.85 -11.64
N LYS A 280 -17.18 2.59 -10.77
CA LYS A 280 -18.20 2.00 -9.86
C LYS A 280 -19.31 1.26 -10.58
N ASP A 281 -19.71 1.75 -11.75
CA ASP A 281 -20.78 1.18 -12.59
C ASP A 281 -20.21 0.42 -13.79
N ALA A 282 -18.90 0.14 -13.81
CA ALA A 282 -18.29 -0.59 -14.92
C ALA A 282 -18.75 -2.04 -14.94
N ASP A 283 -19.01 -2.53 -16.14
CA ASP A 283 -19.30 -3.94 -16.37
C ASP A 283 -18.09 -4.82 -16.00
N SER A 284 -18.34 -6.10 -15.76
CA SER A 284 -17.31 -7.10 -15.47
C SER A 284 -16.17 -7.12 -16.50
N ASP A 285 -16.44 -6.71 -17.71
CA ASP A 285 -15.49 -6.68 -18.83
C ASP A 285 -14.41 -5.58 -18.66
N ALA A 286 -14.63 -4.59 -17.79
CA ALA A 286 -13.62 -3.60 -17.43
C ALA A 286 -12.62 -4.14 -16.39
N LEU A 287 -12.95 -5.24 -15.70
CA LEU A 287 -12.12 -5.85 -14.65
C LEU A 287 -11.28 -6.99 -15.23
N LEU A 288 -10.11 -7.21 -14.65
CA LEU A 288 -9.22 -8.28 -15.10
C LEU A 288 -9.84 -9.67 -14.88
N THR A 289 -9.72 -10.51 -15.89
CA THR A 289 -10.05 -11.94 -15.77
C THR A 289 -8.96 -12.68 -14.95
N PRO A 290 -9.24 -13.89 -14.42
CA PRO A 290 -8.22 -14.70 -13.76
C PRO A 290 -6.96 -14.95 -14.63
N ALA A 291 -7.13 -15.09 -15.96
CA ALA A 291 -6.00 -15.28 -16.87
C ALA A 291 -5.10 -14.03 -16.96
N HIS A 292 -5.70 -12.82 -16.94
CA HIS A 292 -4.96 -11.57 -16.89
C HIS A 292 -4.18 -11.42 -15.57
N VAL A 293 -4.81 -11.79 -14.46
CA VAL A 293 -4.19 -11.79 -13.11
C VAL A 293 -2.98 -12.73 -13.09
N ASP A 294 -3.12 -13.94 -13.62
CA ASP A 294 -2.03 -14.93 -13.68
C ASP A 294 -0.88 -14.48 -14.57
N GLU A 295 -1.17 -13.78 -15.67
CA GLU A 295 -0.14 -13.20 -16.55
C GLU A 295 0.68 -12.13 -15.80
N LEU A 296 0.03 -11.22 -15.10
CA LEU A 296 0.72 -10.17 -14.32
C LEU A 296 1.51 -10.74 -13.15
N ARG A 297 1.00 -11.77 -12.46
CA ARG A 297 1.73 -12.50 -11.41
C ARG A 297 2.95 -13.19 -11.97
N ARG A 298 2.83 -13.82 -13.13
CA ARG A 298 3.95 -14.47 -13.83
C ARG A 298 5.01 -13.45 -14.21
N PHE A 299 4.60 -12.31 -14.78
CA PHE A 299 5.51 -11.21 -15.11
C PHE A 299 6.26 -10.70 -13.88
N HIS A 300 5.57 -10.50 -12.74
CA HIS A 300 6.19 -10.12 -11.47
C HIS A 300 7.28 -11.13 -11.07
N VAL A 301 6.91 -12.39 -10.93
CA VAL A 301 7.79 -13.44 -10.40
C VAL A 301 8.99 -13.68 -11.33
N GLU A 302 8.74 -13.80 -12.62
CA GLU A 302 9.81 -14.09 -13.59
C GLU A 302 10.80 -12.94 -13.73
N THR A 303 10.30 -11.69 -13.75
CA THR A 303 11.15 -10.50 -13.87
C THR A 303 12.01 -10.33 -12.62
N ASN A 304 11.44 -10.48 -11.44
CA ASN A 304 12.16 -10.36 -10.19
C ASN A 304 13.19 -11.48 -10.01
N ARG A 305 12.88 -12.71 -10.42
CA ARG A 305 13.84 -13.83 -10.39
C ARG A 305 15.03 -13.65 -11.33
N LYS A 306 14.84 -12.99 -12.47
CA LYS A 306 15.95 -12.63 -13.38
C LYS A 306 16.87 -11.58 -12.77
N GLY A 307 16.36 -10.81 -11.81
CA GLY A 307 17.08 -9.69 -11.20
C GLY A 307 17.12 -8.46 -12.10
N GLY A 308 17.67 -7.38 -11.59
CA GLY A 308 17.78 -6.12 -12.32
C GLY A 308 16.87 -5.02 -11.74
N SER A 309 16.76 -3.93 -12.49
CA SER A 309 15.94 -2.77 -12.13
C SER A 309 15.16 -2.31 -13.36
N PRO A 310 13.91 -1.88 -13.19
CA PRO A 310 13.12 -1.90 -11.95
C PRO A 310 12.76 -3.32 -11.52
N LYS A 311 12.52 -3.54 -10.22
CA LYS A 311 11.78 -4.71 -9.78
C LYS A 311 10.30 -4.50 -10.07
N VAL A 312 9.55 -5.57 -10.25
CA VAL A 312 8.11 -5.53 -10.48
C VAL A 312 7.37 -5.76 -9.16
N CYS A 313 6.32 -4.97 -8.93
CA CYS A 313 5.40 -5.13 -7.82
C CYS A 313 3.96 -5.13 -8.35
N ALA A 314 3.45 -6.29 -8.71
CA ALA A 314 2.04 -6.47 -9.09
C ALA A 314 1.22 -6.67 -7.80
N PHE A 315 0.20 -5.83 -7.58
CA PHE A 315 -0.62 -5.86 -6.38
C PHE A 315 -1.31 -7.20 -6.20
N ASN A 316 -1.86 -7.75 -7.30
CA ASN A 316 -2.52 -9.04 -7.30
C ASN A 316 -1.60 -10.24 -6.95
N HIS A 317 -0.28 -10.06 -7.02
CA HIS A 317 0.66 -11.06 -6.50
C HIS A 317 0.84 -10.90 -4.99
N VAL A 318 1.14 -9.68 -4.52
CA VAL A 318 1.40 -9.42 -3.10
C VAL A 318 0.13 -9.65 -2.26
N GLU A 319 -1.02 -9.20 -2.75
CA GLU A 319 -2.33 -9.36 -2.10
C GLU A 319 -3.06 -10.65 -2.51
N SER A 320 -2.33 -11.62 -3.05
CA SER A 320 -2.94 -12.90 -3.45
C SER A 320 -3.41 -13.73 -2.25
N PRO A 321 -4.41 -14.63 -2.46
CA PRO A 321 -4.87 -15.58 -1.45
C PRO A 321 -3.76 -16.47 -0.89
N GLU A 322 -2.77 -16.76 -1.71
CA GLU A 322 -1.61 -17.61 -1.37
C GLU A 322 -0.57 -16.87 -0.53
N LEU A 323 -0.61 -15.52 -0.54
CA LEU A 323 0.29 -14.66 0.24
C LEU A 323 -0.47 -13.92 1.34
N PHE A 324 -0.61 -12.60 1.22
CA PHE A 324 -1.10 -11.75 2.31
C PHE A 324 -2.60 -11.47 2.25
N GLY A 325 -3.25 -11.68 1.10
CA GLY A 325 -4.63 -11.29 0.88
C GLY A 325 -4.85 -9.78 0.98
N CYS A 326 -6.11 -9.38 1.14
CA CYS A 326 -6.51 -7.98 1.23
C CYS A 326 -6.34 -7.43 2.64
N GLY A 327 -5.43 -6.48 2.82
CA GLY A 327 -5.15 -5.80 4.10
C GLY A 327 -6.08 -4.64 4.44
N GLY A 328 -7.04 -4.30 3.56
CA GLY A 328 -7.93 -3.17 3.78
C GLY A 328 -8.74 -3.28 5.07
N GLY A 329 -8.67 -2.24 5.93
CA GLY A 329 -9.33 -2.19 7.23
C GLY A 329 -8.72 -3.06 8.32
N THR A 330 -7.67 -3.85 8.01
CA THR A 330 -7.01 -4.73 8.98
C THR A 330 -5.50 -4.49 9.10
N GLN A 331 -4.83 -4.13 8.02
CA GLN A 331 -3.41 -3.77 7.96
C GLN A 331 -3.21 -2.39 7.32
N HIS A 332 -4.22 -1.91 6.64
CA HIS A 332 -4.22 -0.67 5.89
C HIS A 332 -5.50 0.11 6.16
N LEU A 333 -5.40 1.44 6.16
CA LEU A 333 -6.54 2.35 6.12
C LEU A 333 -6.30 3.47 5.12
N PHE A 334 -7.40 4.07 4.68
CA PHE A 334 -7.42 5.23 3.83
C PHE A 334 -8.27 6.33 4.47
N ILE A 335 -7.81 7.58 4.39
CA ILE A 335 -8.57 8.75 4.85
C ILE A 335 -8.69 9.70 3.67
N ASP A 336 -9.93 10.00 3.27
CA ASP A 336 -10.17 10.90 2.15
C ASP A 336 -10.07 12.39 2.54
N ALA A 337 -10.19 13.28 1.56
CA ALA A 337 -10.04 14.71 1.77
C ALA A 337 -11.13 15.33 2.67
N ALA A 338 -12.28 14.67 2.80
CA ALA A 338 -13.33 15.06 3.73
C ALA A 338 -13.10 14.53 5.17
N GLY A 339 -12.17 13.57 5.33
CA GLY A 339 -11.85 12.93 6.62
C GLY A 339 -12.49 11.56 6.82
N GLU A 340 -13.18 11.03 5.83
CA GLU A 340 -13.84 9.73 5.95
C GLU A 340 -12.81 8.61 5.99
N VAL A 341 -12.86 7.79 7.05
CA VAL A 341 -11.93 6.67 7.28
C VAL A 341 -12.49 5.41 6.63
N CYS A 342 -11.80 4.94 5.61
CA CYS A 342 -12.18 3.80 4.78
C CYS A 342 -11.14 2.66 4.87
N PRO A 343 -11.51 1.40 4.54
CA PRO A 343 -10.58 0.27 4.53
C PRO A 343 -9.39 0.46 3.59
N CYS A 344 -9.63 1.00 2.39
CA CYS A 344 -8.62 1.39 1.41
C CYS A 344 -9.20 2.45 0.45
N ASP A 345 -8.36 3.01 -0.40
CA ASP A 345 -8.73 4.01 -1.40
C ASP A 345 -9.75 3.52 -2.46
N PHE A 346 -9.91 2.21 -2.59
CA PHE A 346 -10.87 1.58 -3.51
C PHE A 346 -12.18 1.13 -2.85
N THR A 347 -12.23 1.04 -1.53
CA THR A 347 -13.41 0.54 -0.80
C THR A 347 -14.17 1.71 -0.16
N PRO A 348 -15.29 2.17 -0.76
CA PRO A 348 -16.02 3.36 -0.31
C PRO A 348 -16.97 3.05 0.86
N LEU A 349 -16.44 2.50 1.93
CA LEU A 349 -17.12 2.24 3.19
C LEU A 349 -16.52 3.15 4.26
N SER A 350 -17.26 4.15 4.77
CA SER A 350 -16.78 4.94 5.89
C SER A 350 -17.11 4.27 7.22
N PHE A 351 -16.21 4.38 8.18
CA PHE A 351 -16.39 3.93 9.55
C PHE A 351 -16.41 5.09 10.55
N GLY A 352 -16.29 6.32 10.05
CA GLY A 352 -16.33 7.57 10.78
C GLY A 352 -15.43 8.62 10.17
N ASN A 353 -15.51 9.84 10.70
CA ASN A 353 -14.75 10.98 10.21
C ASN A 353 -13.62 11.33 11.19
N ALA A 354 -12.36 11.25 10.74
CA ALA A 354 -11.18 11.47 11.56
C ALA A 354 -10.96 12.95 11.96
N PHE A 355 -11.68 13.88 11.35
CA PHE A 355 -11.66 15.28 11.76
C PHE A 355 -12.76 15.61 12.78
N ALA A 356 -13.78 14.74 12.91
CA ALA A 356 -14.89 14.90 13.85
C ALA A 356 -14.71 14.09 15.15
N ALA A 357 -13.93 13.00 15.11
CA ALA A 357 -13.73 12.10 16.26
C ALA A 357 -12.29 11.56 16.28
N PRO A 358 -11.80 11.06 17.44
CA PRO A 358 -10.50 10.39 17.56
C PRO A 358 -10.41 9.18 16.63
N LEU A 359 -9.23 8.97 16.03
CA LEU A 359 -9.03 7.94 15.02
C LEU A 359 -9.07 6.51 15.58
N GLU A 360 -8.57 6.29 16.81
CA GLU A 360 -8.44 4.93 17.37
C GLU A 360 -9.80 4.20 17.48
N PRO A 361 -10.88 4.77 18.02
CA PRO A 361 -12.21 4.13 18.04
C PRO A 361 -12.74 3.83 16.63
N ILE A 362 -12.50 4.71 15.66
CA ILE A 362 -12.93 4.52 14.26
C ILE A 362 -12.18 3.32 13.67
N TRP A 363 -10.86 3.26 13.88
CA TRP A 363 -10.02 2.15 13.44
C TRP A 363 -10.49 0.82 14.05
N LEU A 364 -10.72 0.76 15.36
CA LEU A 364 -11.16 -0.47 16.03
C LEU A 364 -12.51 -0.96 15.51
N LYS A 365 -13.47 -0.05 15.29
CA LYS A 365 -14.77 -0.36 14.68
C LYS A 365 -14.59 -0.93 13.28
N MET A 366 -13.77 -0.30 12.45
CA MET A 366 -13.48 -0.75 11.09
C MET A 366 -12.79 -2.12 11.08
N ASN A 367 -11.76 -2.29 11.91
CA ASN A 367 -11.01 -3.53 12.01
C ASN A 367 -11.91 -4.70 12.38
N GLN A 368 -12.77 -4.55 13.38
CA GLN A 368 -13.74 -5.55 13.79
C GLN A 368 -14.74 -5.86 12.66
N ALA A 369 -15.31 -4.85 12.01
CA ALA A 369 -16.25 -5.05 10.90
C ALA A 369 -15.62 -5.76 9.70
N MET A 370 -14.34 -5.50 9.43
CA MET A 370 -13.58 -6.15 8.35
C MET A 370 -13.08 -7.55 8.70
N GLY A 371 -13.18 -7.98 9.99
CA GLY A 371 -12.92 -9.35 10.46
C GLY A 371 -11.59 -9.56 11.18
N ASP A 372 -10.99 -8.51 11.78
CA ASP A 372 -9.76 -8.52 12.60
C ASP A 372 -8.48 -9.05 11.90
N ASN A 373 -8.62 -9.74 10.78
CA ASN A 373 -7.53 -10.31 9.99
C ASN A 373 -7.72 -9.96 8.52
N PRO A 374 -6.65 -9.92 7.72
CA PRO A 374 -6.75 -9.72 6.29
C PRO A 374 -7.69 -10.74 5.63
N ARG A 375 -8.49 -10.24 4.70
CA ARG A 375 -9.41 -11.08 3.93
C ARG A 375 -8.64 -11.83 2.83
N ARG A 376 -9.12 -13.00 2.48
CA ARG A 376 -8.48 -13.84 1.46
C ARG A 376 -8.48 -13.18 0.07
N HIS A 377 -9.54 -12.46 -0.26
CA HIS A 377 -9.73 -11.80 -1.55
C HIS A 377 -9.94 -10.30 -1.39
N CYS A 378 -9.69 -9.53 -2.43
CA CYS A 378 -9.96 -8.10 -2.44
C CYS A 378 -11.45 -7.85 -2.20
N PHE A 379 -11.75 -7.07 -1.15
CA PHE A 379 -13.13 -6.82 -0.71
C PHE A 379 -13.97 -6.18 -1.81
N ILE A 380 -13.48 -5.11 -2.41
CA ILE A 380 -14.27 -4.37 -3.40
C ILE A 380 -14.43 -5.15 -4.72
N GLN A 381 -13.42 -5.88 -5.16
CA GLN A 381 -13.56 -6.74 -6.35
C GLN A 381 -14.66 -7.79 -6.16
N ARG A 382 -14.77 -8.34 -4.96
CA ARG A 382 -15.74 -9.42 -4.67
C ARG A 382 -17.13 -8.90 -4.34
N HIS A 383 -17.23 -7.76 -3.67
CA HIS A 383 -18.49 -7.26 -3.10
C HIS A 383 -18.96 -5.93 -3.71
N HIS A 384 -18.39 -5.48 -4.84
CA HIS A 384 -18.75 -4.19 -5.44
C HIS A 384 -20.25 -4.05 -5.73
N LYS A 385 -20.93 -5.11 -6.21
CA LYS A 385 -22.38 -5.09 -6.47
C LYS A 385 -23.18 -4.83 -5.17
N LEU A 386 -22.80 -5.47 -4.08
CA LEU A 386 -23.40 -5.23 -2.77
C LEU A 386 -23.21 -3.77 -2.33
N VAL A 387 -22.00 -3.23 -2.48
CA VAL A 387 -21.70 -1.82 -2.18
C VAL A 387 -22.52 -0.88 -3.05
N GLN A 388 -22.65 -1.17 -4.35
CA GLN A 388 -23.47 -0.39 -5.30
C GLN A 388 -24.95 -0.41 -4.91
N ASP A 389 -25.50 -1.55 -4.53
CA ASP A 389 -26.91 -1.69 -4.12
C ASP A 389 -27.22 -0.84 -2.89
N PHE A 390 -26.29 -0.78 -1.93
CA PHE A 390 -26.42 0.08 -0.75
C PHE A 390 -26.29 1.56 -1.13
N ALA A 391 -25.32 1.93 -1.95
CA ALA A 391 -25.11 3.29 -2.41
C ALA A 391 -26.31 3.82 -3.25
N ALA A 392 -26.87 2.99 -4.13
CA ALA A 392 -28.03 3.36 -4.93
C ALA A 392 -29.28 3.63 -4.05
N ARG A 393 -29.44 2.89 -2.96
CA ARG A 393 -30.56 3.06 -2.03
C ARG A 393 -30.40 4.26 -1.10
N SER A 394 -29.17 4.54 -0.63
CA SER A 394 -28.92 5.65 0.29
C SER A 394 -28.66 6.98 -0.40
N GLY A 395 -28.12 6.94 -1.63
CA GLY A 395 -27.63 8.14 -2.32
C GLY A 395 -26.30 8.67 -1.77
N GLU A 396 -25.62 7.91 -0.88
CA GLU A 396 -24.40 8.34 -0.20
C GLU A 396 -23.16 7.58 -0.72
N TYR A 397 -22.02 8.29 -0.84
CA TYR A 397 -20.74 7.72 -1.27
C TYR A 397 -19.56 8.56 -0.75
N PRO A 398 -18.67 8.02 0.10
CA PRO A 398 -18.69 6.65 0.63
C PRO A 398 -19.94 6.37 1.49
N LEU A 399 -20.27 5.09 1.69
CA LEU A 399 -21.37 4.69 2.56
C LEU A 399 -21.09 5.11 4.01
N PRO A 400 -22.09 5.61 4.75
CA PRO A 400 -21.91 6.00 6.15
C PRO A 400 -21.68 4.78 7.06
N PRO A 401 -21.21 4.98 8.30
CA PRO A 401 -20.76 3.91 9.19
C PRO A 401 -21.75 2.78 9.44
N GLU A 402 -23.03 3.10 9.54
CA GLU A 402 -24.11 2.15 9.80
C GLU A 402 -24.30 1.21 8.60
N LEU A 403 -24.34 1.77 7.38
CA LEU A 403 -24.48 1.00 6.15
C LEU A 403 -23.20 0.23 5.82
N SER A 404 -22.03 0.80 6.12
CA SER A 404 -20.75 0.12 5.97
C SER A 404 -20.66 -1.14 6.82
N CYS A 405 -21.12 -1.11 8.06
CA CYS A 405 -21.20 -2.29 8.92
C CYS A 405 -22.17 -3.34 8.34
N GLN A 406 -23.36 -2.93 7.86
CA GLN A 406 -24.32 -3.84 7.23
C GLN A 406 -23.75 -4.52 5.97
N VAL A 407 -23.02 -3.77 5.15
CA VAL A 407 -22.30 -4.36 3.98
C VAL A 407 -21.28 -5.41 4.44
N CYS A 408 -20.50 -5.13 5.48
CA CYS A 408 -19.52 -6.09 6.00
C CYS A 408 -20.20 -7.35 6.57
N GLU A 409 -21.31 -7.19 7.30
CA GLU A 409 -22.09 -8.31 7.82
C GLU A 409 -22.64 -9.20 6.69
N GLN A 410 -23.22 -8.60 5.63
CA GLN A 410 -23.73 -9.35 4.48
C GLN A 410 -22.61 -9.98 3.63
N ALA A 411 -21.44 -9.36 3.56
CA ALA A 411 -20.27 -9.91 2.90
C ALA A 411 -19.76 -11.17 3.59
N GLY A 412 -20.02 -11.31 4.90
CA GLY A 412 -19.64 -12.46 5.70
C GLY A 412 -18.13 -12.61 5.90
N SER A 413 -17.73 -13.74 6.51
CA SER A 413 -16.34 -14.09 6.76
C SER A 413 -15.75 -14.95 5.64
N GLU A 414 -14.44 -14.91 5.51
CA GLU A 414 -13.67 -15.75 4.58
C GLU A 414 -12.58 -16.54 5.30
N PRO A 415 -12.10 -17.66 4.73
CA PRO A 415 -10.87 -18.30 5.20
C PRO A 415 -9.71 -17.30 5.15
N LEU A 416 -8.76 -17.44 6.08
CA LEU A 416 -7.57 -16.61 6.09
C LEU A 416 -6.72 -16.80 4.82
N PRO A 417 -6.00 -15.77 4.35
CA PRO A 417 -4.91 -15.95 3.39
C PRO A 417 -3.87 -16.94 3.95
N ASP A 418 -3.19 -17.65 3.04
CA ASP A 418 -2.30 -18.76 3.44
C ASP A 418 -1.20 -18.29 4.41
N TYR A 419 -0.68 -17.07 4.26
CA TYR A 419 0.25 -16.45 5.20
C TYR A 419 -0.33 -16.41 6.61
N PHE A 420 -1.51 -15.82 6.77
CA PHE A 420 -2.14 -15.65 8.09
C PHE A 420 -2.61 -16.99 8.67
N ALA A 421 -3.11 -17.89 7.83
CA ALA A 421 -3.45 -19.26 8.25
C ALA A 421 -2.24 -19.99 8.84
N MET A 422 -1.05 -19.85 8.24
CA MET A 422 0.17 -20.47 8.75
C MET A 422 0.63 -19.91 10.10
N ILE A 423 0.54 -18.58 10.30
CA ILE A 423 1.02 -17.98 11.57
C ILE A 423 0.01 -18.11 12.71
N THR A 424 -1.28 -18.31 12.41
CA THR A 424 -2.34 -18.47 13.41
C THR A 424 -2.60 -19.93 13.78
N ALA A 425 -2.21 -20.90 12.95
CA ALA A 425 -2.41 -22.34 13.18
C ALA A 425 -1.73 -22.89 14.47
N GLY A 426 -0.98 -22.07 15.20
CA GLY A 426 -0.42 -22.39 16.52
C GLY A 426 -1.27 -21.91 17.71
N LYS A 427 -2.36 -21.16 17.46
CA LYS A 427 -3.20 -20.53 18.52
C LYS A 427 -4.51 -21.28 18.81
N GLY A 428 -4.79 -22.35 18.09
CA GLY A 428 -6.07 -23.08 18.14
C GLY A 428 -6.04 -24.38 18.90
N ALA A 429 -5.56 -24.41 20.17
CA ALA A 429 -5.83 -25.49 21.10
C ALA A 429 -5.66 -24.99 22.55
N GLY A 430 -6.55 -24.12 22.96
CA GLY A 430 -6.63 -23.66 24.34
C GLY A 430 -7.97 -22.95 24.53
N LYS A 431 -9.04 -23.75 24.71
CA LYS A 431 -10.27 -23.26 25.34
C LYS A 431 -10.05 -23.17 26.83
#